data_c513ebf5aecaae77e4ed250590ffe8ca
#
_entry.id   c513ebf5aecaae77e4ed250590ffe8ca
#
_cell.length_a   1.000
_cell.length_b   1.000
_cell.length_c   1.000
_cell.angle_alpha   90.00
_cell.angle_beta   90.00
_cell.angle_gamma   90.00
#
_symmetry.space_group_name_H-M   'P 1'
#
loop_
_entity.id
_entity.type
_entity.pdbx_description
1 polymer ?
#
loop_
_entity_poly.entity_id
_entity_poly.type
_entity_poly.pdbx_seq_one_letter_code
_entity_poly.pdbx_strand_id
1 'polypeptide(L)'
;MTTTTVDTRAPSGAWVRVQWNDGSSLADRVAGVRFVGGNYGRGFQIGTRGNHDFATTYFVAASVKKRLVVGNREVIVSEANDGSSTIVSLLGKHHELMTVFSGPAPTDVNLTGLFSVLDIDDQPEGMRVVPKKSTLLSVASEHVLATVENRGSVNVPSPDRGRDLLPKARGAKTASGEVWRSRLPGVAANATGVENFAFTMGFSKAVAEVHLDALEEVPDAELLGWLDGINVEWSGR
;
A
#
# COMPACT_ATOMS: atom_id res chain seq x y z
N MET A 1 -21.78 0.93 -19.11
CA MET A 1 -20.51 1.25 -18.41
C MET A 1 -19.95 -0.06 -17.94
N THR A 2 -18.66 -0.31 -18.17
CA THR A 2 -17.99 -1.55 -17.73
C THR A 2 -17.46 -1.33 -16.32
N THR A 3 -17.85 -2.19 -15.37
CA THR A 3 -17.34 -2.15 -14.00
C THR A 3 -16.09 -3.02 -13.90
N THR A 4 -15.00 -2.47 -13.43
CA THR A 4 -13.80 -3.21 -13.04
C THR A 4 -13.85 -3.50 -11.55
N THR A 5 -13.52 -4.74 -11.16
CA THR A 5 -13.47 -5.17 -9.76
C THR A 5 -12.13 -5.82 -9.48
N VAL A 6 -11.49 -5.40 -8.39
CA VAL A 6 -10.22 -5.94 -7.91
C VAL A 6 -10.40 -6.44 -6.48
N ASP A 7 -10.22 -7.72 -6.27
CA ASP A 7 -10.17 -8.33 -4.94
C ASP A 7 -8.70 -8.54 -4.53
N THR A 8 -8.36 -8.04 -3.36
CA THR A 8 -7.00 -8.12 -2.80
C THR A 8 -7.05 -8.64 -1.38
N ARG A 9 -6.12 -9.53 -1.06
CA ARG A 9 -5.93 -10.00 0.31
C ARG A 9 -5.03 -9.03 1.06
N ALA A 10 -5.55 -8.41 2.11
CA ALA A 10 -4.79 -7.55 3.00
C ALA A 10 -3.76 -8.36 3.82
N PRO A 11 -2.72 -7.73 4.40
CA PRO A 11 -1.72 -8.41 5.20
C PRO A 11 -2.27 -9.18 6.40
N SER A 12 -3.37 -8.74 7.01
CA SER A 12 -4.07 -9.50 8.06
C SER A 12 -4.77 -10.77 7.56
N GLY A 13 -4.99 -10.89 6.26
CA GLY A 13 -5.78 -11.93 5.61
C GLY A 13 -7.24 -11.53 5.34
N ALA A 14 -7.65 -10.32 5.70
CA ALA A 14 -8.94 -9.77 5.29
C ALA A 14 -9.00 -9.55 3.77
N TRP A 15 -10.21 -9.43 3.21
CA TRP A 15 -10.39 -9.12 1.80
C TRP A 15 -10.74 -7.65 1.63
N VAL A 16 -10.11 -7.03 0.64
CA VAL A 16 -10.39 -5.67 0.19
C VAL A 16 -10.85 -5.74 -1.24
N ARG A 17 -12.06 -5.24 -1.50
CA ARG A 17 -12.61 -5.10 -2.84
C ARG A 17 -12.62 -3.63 -3.22
N VAL A 18 -12.03 -3.31 -4.37
CA VAL A 18 -12.09 -1.98 -4.98
C VAL A 18 -12.80 -2.12 -6.32
N GLN A 19 -13.78 -1.26 -6.59
CA GLN A 19 -14.55 -1.25 -7.84
C GLN A 19 -14.58 0.16 -8.41
N TRP A 20 -14.61 0.28 -9.74
CA TRP A 20 -14.82 1.52 -10.50
C TRP A 20 -15.51 1.26 -11.83
N ASN A 21 -16.14 2.30 -12.42
CA ASN A 21 -17.16 2.14 -13.46
C ASN A 21 -16.78 2.70 -14.85
N ASP A 22 -15.51 2.82 -15.21
CA ASP A 22 -15.10 3.36 -16.50
C ASP A 22 -14.31 2.40 -17.38
N GLY A 23 -14.03 1.18 -16.87
CA GLY A 23 -13.30 0.15 -17.59
C GLY A 23 -11.79 0.36 -17.65
N SER A 24 -11.24 1.37 -16.96
CA SER A 24 -9.78 1.55 -16.83
C SER A 24 -9.13 0.33 -16.16
N SER A 25 -7.86 0.07 -16.53
CA SER A 25 -7.11 -1.10 -16.07
C SER A 25 -6.44 -0.85 -14.73
N LEU A 26 -6.25 -1.91 -13.96
CA LEU A 26 -5.36 -1.88 -12.80
C LEU A 26 -3.91 -1.86 -13.29
N ALA A 27 -3.16 -0.82 -12.91
CA ALA A 27 -1.74 -0.70 -13.23
C ALA A 27 -0.86 -1.46 -12.24
N ASP A 28 -1.14 -1.31 -10.94
CA ASP A 28 -0.38 -1.97 -9.87
C ASP A 28 -1.23 -2.17 -8.61
N ARG A 29 -0.76 -3.09 -7.78
CA ARG A 29 -1.37 -3.41 -6.49
C ARG A 29 -0.30 -3.68 -5.45
N VAL A 30 -0.31 -2.88 -4.39
CA VAL A 30 0.63 -2.96 -3.28
C VAL A 30 -0.13 -3.03 -1.98
N ALA A 31 0.38 -3.74 -0.99
CA ALA A 31 -0.12 -3.68 0.37
C ALA A 31 0.99 -3.27 1.34
N GLY A 32 0.61 -2.65 2.44
CA GLY A 32 1.54 -2.28 3.49
C GLY A 32 1.08 -2.76 4.86
N VAL A 33 2.04 -3.11 5.71
CA VAL A 33 1.79 -3.47 7.10
C VAL A 33 2.89 -2.93 8.00
N ARG A 34 2.51 -2.44 9.17
CA ARG A 34 3.45 -2.01 10.21
C ARG A 34 3.21 -2.82 11.48
N PHE A 35 4.28 -3.42 11.98
CA PHE A 35 4.29 -4.11 13.25
C PHE A 35 4.95 -3.26 14.32
N VAL A 36 4.46 -3.41 15.57
CA VAL A 36 5.04 -2.80 16.78
C VAL A 36 5.02 -3.83 17.91
N GLY A 37 5.98 -3.72 18.82
CA GLY A 37 6.05 -4.56 20.01
C GLY A 37 7.37 -4.35 20.76
N GLY A 38 7.31 -4.04 22.07
CA GLY A 38 8.49 -3.66 22.83
C GLY A 38 9.24 -2.48 22.17
N ASN A 39 10.52 -2.69 21.86
CA ASN A 39 11.34 -1.72 21.13
C ASN A 39 11.32 -1.92 19.60
N TYR A 40 10.47 -2.81 19.11
CA TYR A 40 10.37 -3.12 17.68
C TYR A 40 9.32 -2.22 17.01
N GLY A 41 9.69 -1.63 15.90
CA GLY A 41 8.76 -0.93 15.01
C GLY A 41 9.25 -1.09 13.57
N ARG A 42 8.49 -1.80 12.72
CA ARG A 42 8.89 -2.05 11.34
C ARG A 42 7.71 -2.03 10.39
N GLY A 43 7.86 -1.24 9.32
CA GLY A 43 6.97 -1.27 8.17
C GLY A 43 7.47 -2.21 7.08
N PHE A 44 6.55 -2.88 6.42
CA PHE A 44 6.79 -3.69 5.25
C PHE A 44 5.83 -3.27 4.14
N GLN A 45 6.33 -3.33 2.91
CA GLN A 45 5.57 -3.20 1.69
C GLN A 45 5.49 -4.59 1.03
N ILE A 46 4.34 -4.94 0.50
CA ILE A 46 4.09 -6.16 -0.25
C ILE A 46 3.75 -5.74 -1.66
N GLY A 47 4.62 -6.06 -2.61
CA GLY A 47 4.41 -5.83 -4.03
C GLY A 47 4.48 -7.14 -4.80
N THR A 48 4.15 -7.11 -6.08
CA THR A 48 4.33 -8.26 -6.99
C THR A 48 5.80 -8.63 -7.15
N ARG A 49 6.08 -9.79 -7.71
CA ARG A 49 7.45 -10.23 -8.04
C ARG A 49 8.13 -9.21 -8.97
N GLY A 50 9.37 -8.85 -8.67
CA GLY A 50 10.13 -7.80 -9.34
C GLY A 50 10.08 -6.44 -8.63
N ASN A 51 9.29 -6.29 -7.56
CA ASN A 51 9.20 -5.05 -6.81
C ASN A 51 10.56 -4.62 -6.19
N HIS A 52 11.39 -5.58 -5.77
CA HIS A 52 12.75 -5.31 -5.30
C HIS A 52 13.62 -4.64 -6.39
N ASP A 53 13.63 -5.25 -7.58
CA ASP A 53 14.42 -4.74 -8.71
C ASP A 53 13.92 -3.36 -9.16
N PHE A 54 12.61 -3.16 -9.18
CA PHE A 54 12.01 -1.86 -9.46
C PHE A 54 12.43 -0.81 -8.42
N ALA A 55 12.33 -1.11 -7.13
CA ALA A 55 12.70 -0.20 -6.06
C ALA A 55 14.20 0.16 -6.09
N THR A 56 15.07 -0.82 -6.33
CA THR A 56 16.52 -0.62 -6.40
C THR A 56 16.97 0.13 -7.66
N THR A 57 16.19 0.09 -8.72
CA THR A 57 16.50 0.79 -9.98
C THR A 57 15.97 2.21 -9.98
N TYR A 58 14.71 2.40 -9.59
CA TYR A 58 14.01 3.67 -9.82
C TYR A 58 13.91 4.57 -8.59
N PHE A 59 13.93 4.00 -7.37
CA PHE A 59 13.79 4.82 -6.15
C PHE A 59 15.10 5.03 -5.39
N VAL A 60 15.96 4.02 -5.35
CA VAL A 60 17.15 4.04 -4.48
C VAL A 60 18.34 3.46 -5.24
N ALA A 61 18.75 3.84 -6.34
CA ALA A 61 19.97 3.42 -7.05
C ALA A 61 20.89 2.47 -6.21
N ALA A 62 20.40 1.26 -5.93
CA ALA A 62 21.02 0.31 -5.00
C ALA A 62 21.53 -0.94 -5.71
N SER A 63 22.57 -1.57 -5.17
CA SER A 63 23.15 -2.80 -5.71
C SER A 63 23.04 -3.96 -4.71
N VAL A 64 22.81 -5.18 -5.21
CA VAL A 64 22.74 -6.38 -4.38
C VAL A 64 24.09 -6.62 -3.69
N LYS A 65 24.08 -6.66 -2.37
CA LYS A 65 25.24 -6.95 -1.53
C LYS A 65 25.28 -8.40 -1.11
N LYS A 66 24.14 -8.99 -0.81
CA LYS A 66 24.09 -10.40 -0.41
C LYS A 66 22.71 -11.01 -0.64
N ARG A 67 22.67 -12.33 -0.64
CA ARG A 67 21.47 -13.16 -0.63
C ARG A 67 21.58 -14.15 0.51
N LEU A 68 20.49 -14.38 1.22
CA LEU A 68 20.41 -15.37 2.30
C LEU A 68 19.08 -16.11 2.23
N VAL A 69 18.95 -17.18 3.01
CA VAL A 69 17.73 -17.98 3.06
C VAL A 69 17.18 -17.94 4.48
N VAL A 70 15.89 -17.60 4.60
CA VAL A 70 15.16 -17.62 5.86
C VAL A 70 14.00 -18.61 5.74
N GLY A 71 14.08 -19.70 6.48
CA GLY A 71 13.18 -20.85 6.28
C GLY A 71 13.44 -21.47 4.88
N ASN A 72 12.42 -21.41 4.02
CA ASN A 72 12.50 -21.88 2.62
C ASN A 72 12.43 -20.74 1.59
N ARG A 73 12.65 -19.51 2.01
CA ARG A 73 12.52 -18.31 1.15
C ARG A 73 13.84 -17.58 1.05
N GLU A 74 14.13 -17.09 -0.14
CA GLU A 74 15.27 -16.22 -0.40
C GLU A 74 15.01 -14.82 0.13
N VAL A 75 16.04 -14.18 0.68
CA VAL A 75 16.09 -12.79 1.08
C VAL A 75 17.18 -12.09 0.30
N ILE A 76 16.84 -11.03 -0.41
CA ILE A 76 17.77 -10.16 -1.13
C ILE A 76 18.04 -8.92 -0.28
N VAL A 77 19.30 -8.54 -0.18
CA VAL A 77 19.76 -7.34 0.51
C VAL A 77 20.51 -6.47 -0.48
N SER A 78 20.00 -5.28 -0.73
CA SER A 78 20.64 -4.28 -1.60
C SER A 78 20.92 -3.00 -0.82
N GLU A 79 22.13 -2.46 -0.96
CA GLU A 79 22.53 -1.19 -0.36
C GLU A 79 22.56 -0.09 -1.41
N ALA A 80 22.05 1.08 -1.05
CA ALA A 80 22.18 2.30 -1.85
C ALA A 80 23.65 2.60 -2.13
N ASN A 81 23.94 3.09 -3.33
CA ASN A 81 25.32 3.36 -3.76
C ASN A 81 26.02 4.43 -2.89
N ASP A 82 25.25 5.29 -2.25
CA ASP A 82 25.71 6.33 -1.31
C ASP A 82 25.73 5.84 0.16
N GLY A 83 25.34 4.60 0.43
CA GLY A 83 25.26 4.03 1.78
C GLY A 83 24.13 4.57 2.66
N SER A 84 23.23 5.39 2.12
CA SER A 84 22.17 6.06 2.88
C SER A 84 21.08 5.11 3.36
N SER A 85 20.86 4.00 2.63
CA SER A 85 19.79 3.06 2.93
C SER A 85 20.09 1.64 2.44
N THR A 86 19.34 0.70 2.99
CA THR A 86 19.37 -0.71 2.60
C THR A 86 17.95 -1.20 2.37
N ILE A 87 17.70 -1.77 1.19
CA ILE A 87 16.45 -2.45 0.83
C ILE A 87 16.62 -3.94 1.10
N VAL A 88 15.67 -4.52 1.83
CA VAL A 88 15.65 -5.95 2.13
C VAL A 88 14.31 -6.52 1.72
N SER A 89 14.33 -7.54 0.86
CA SER A 89 13.12 -8.20 0.36
C SER A 89 13.18 -9.70 0.58
N LEU A 90 12.16 -10.24 1.23
CA LEU A 90 11.92 -11.68 1.29
C LEU A 90 11.03 -12.07 0.12
N LEU A 91 11.51 -13.02 -0.68
CA LEU A 91 10.83 -13.45 -1.91
C LEU A 91 9.80 -14.53 -1.62
N GLY A 92 8.56 -14.27 -1.95
CA GLY A 92 7.49 -15.25 -2.00
C GLY A 92 7.34 -15.88 -3.40
N LYS A 93 6.29 -16.66 -3.59
CA LYS A 93 5.96 -17.26 -4.88
C LYS A 93 5.34 -16.23 -5.85
N HIS A 94 4.47 -15.38 -5.34
CA HIS A 94 3.69 -14.39 -6.09
C HIS A 94 4.09 -12.96 -5.76
N HIS A 95 4.52 -12.70 -4.53
CA HIS A 95 4.82 -11.37 -4.00
C HIS A 95 6.19 -11.31 -3.33
N GLU A 96 6.62 -10.10 -3.04
CA GLU A 96 7.83 -9.76 -2.29
C GLU A 96 7.47 -8.95 -1.06
N LEU A 97 8.01 -9.33 0.10
CA LEU A 97 7.86 -8.60 1.36
C LEU A 97 9.10 -7.74 1.59
N MET A 98 8.98 -6.46 1.34
CA MET A 98 10.10 -5.51 1.34
C MET A 98 10.07 -4.60 2.56
N THR A 99 11.24 -4.26 3.09
CA THR A 99 11.44 -3.22 4.10
C THR A 99 12.71 -2.44 3.81
N VAL A 100 12.77 -1.19 4.26
CA VAL A 100 13.91 -0.29 4.07
C VAL A 100 14.51 0.07 5.42
N PHE A 101 15.82 0.02 5.50
CA PHE A 101 16.61 0.49 6.64
C PHE A 101 17.38 1.76 6.26
N SER A 102 17.51 2.70 7.19
CA SER A 102 18.46 3.80 7.05
C SER A 102 19.87 3.29 7.32
N GLY A 103 20.81 3.63 6.44
CA GLY A 103 22.21 3.19 6.55
C GLY A 103 22.46 1.73 6.15
N PRO A 104 23.55 1.11 6.64
CA PRO A 104 24.01 -0.20 6.21
C PRO A 104 23.08 -1.33 6.64
N ALA A 105 23.20 -2.46 5.95
CA ALA A 105 22.40 -3.65 6.21
C ALA A 105 22.56 -4.15 7.65
N PRO A 106 21.48 -4.57 8.32
CA PRO A 106 21.55 -5.30 9.57
C PRO A 106 22.35 -6.62 9.40
N THR A 107 22.81 -7.17 10.52
CA THR A 107 23.48 -8.49 10.52
C THR A 107 22.54 -9.59 10.06
N ASP A 108 23.08 -10.70 9.56
CA ASP A 108 22.28 -11.84 9.08
C ASP A 108 21.40 -12.43 10.18
N VAL A 109 21.89 -12.43 11.43
CA VAL A 109 21.11 -12.84 12.60
C VAL A 109 19.89 -11.97 12.79
N ASN A 110 20.04 -10.64 12.69
CA ASN A 110 18.94 -9.70 12.82
C ASN A 110 17.94 -9.81 11.67
N LEU A 111 18.41 -9.99 10.43
CA LEU A 111 17.55 -10.19 9.27
C LEU A 111 16.79 -11.51 9.36
N THR A 112 17.45 -12.59 9.76
CA THR A 112 16.80 -13.88 10.00
C THR A 112 15.75 -13.77 11.13
N GLY A 113 16.10 -13.10 12.23
CA GLY A 113 15.19 -12.82 13.34
C GLY A 113 13.96 -12.02 12.89
N LEU A 114 14.16 -11.00 12.06
CA LEU A 114 13.10 -10.14 11.53
C LEU A 114 11.98 -10.93 10.83
N PHE A 115 12.34 -11.84 9.93
CA PHE A 115 11.36 -12.59 9.14
C PHE A 115 10.89 -13.86 9.86
N SER A 116 11.71 -14.46 10.72
CA SER A 116 11.36 -15.70 11.41
C SER A 116 10.20 -15.57 12.41
N VAL A 117 9.94 -14.35 12.90
CA VAL A 117 8.82 -14.06 13.82
C VAL A 117 7.48 -13.88 13.11
N LEU A 118 7.48 -13.85 11.76
CA LEU A 118 6.32 -13.66 10.93
C LEU A 118 5.80 -15.00 10.37
N ASP A 119 4.49 -15.17 10.38
CA ASP A 119 3.77 -16.20 9.62
C ASP A 119 3.33 -15.58 8.30
N ILE A 120 3.83 -16.16 7.19
CA ILE A 120 3.68 -15.61 5.85
C ILE A 120 3.02 -16.65 4.95
N ASP A 121 1.85 -16.32 4.41
CA ASP A 121 1.11 -17.10 3.43
C ASP A 121 0.92 -16.27 2.16
N ASP A 122 1.55 -16.70 1.06
CA ASP A 122 1.62 -15.97 -0.21
C ASP A 122 0.73 -16.66 -1.26
N GLN A 123 -0.36 -16.00 -1.64
CA GLN A 123 -1.34 -16.43 -2.63
C GLN A 123 -1.40 -15.43 -3.79
N PRO A 124 -1.92 -15.77 -4.98
CA PRO A 124 -2.00 -14.84 -6.11
C PRO A 124 -2.74 -13.53 -5.82
N GLU A 125 -3.71 -13.56 -4.89
CA GLU A 125 -4.55 -12.41 -4.54
C GLU A 125 -3.88 -11.48 -3.53
N GLY A 126 -2.79 -11.91 -2.88
CA GLY A 126 -2.03 -11.13 -1.90
C GLY A 126 -1.30 -11.99 -0.89
N MET A 127 -0.39 -11.37 -0.16
CA MET A 127 0.42 -12.02 0.86
C MET A 127 -0.12 -11.68 2.25
N ARG A 128 -0.58 -12.70 2.99
CA ARG A 128 -0.88 -12.56 4.42
C ARG A 128 0.42 -12.58 5.21
N VAL A 129 0.60 -11.59 6.09
CA VAL A 129 1.78 -11.46 6.95
C VAL A 129 1.31 -11.10 8.34
N VAL A 130 1.43 -12.03 9.28
CA VAL A 130 1.00 -11.82 10.67
C VAL A 130 2.10 -12.30 11.65
N PRO A 131 2.16 -11.76 12.87
CA PRO A 131 3.07 -12.27 13.89
C PRO A 131 2.75 -13.73 14.25
N LYS A 132 3.76 -14.60 14.36
CA LYS A 132 3.58 -15.96 14.87
C LYS A 132 3.09 -15.98 16.32
N LYS A 133 3.46 -14.96 17.11
CA LYS A 133 3.04 -14.78 18.50
C LYS A 133 2.54 -13.36 18.68
N SER A 134 1.24 -13.19 18.86
CA SER A 134 0.59 -11.89 19.07
C SER A 134 0.99 -11.21 20.39
N THR A 135 1.55 -11.94 21.34
CA THR A 135 2.07 -11.40 22.60
C THR A 135 3.38 -10.62 22.44
N LEU A 136 4.10 -10.82 21.31
CA LEU A 136 5.39 -10.18 21.05
C LEU A 136 5.26 -9.00 20.08
N LEU A 137 4.40 -9.14 19.08
CA LEU A 137 4.17 -8.14 18.02
C LEU A 137 2.69 -7.98 17.78
N SER A 138 2.27 -6.76 17.51
CA SER A 138 0.92 -6.42 17.05
C SER A 138 0.97 -5.66 15.73
N VAL A 139 -0.11 -5.72 14.96
CA VAL A 139 -0.30 -4.89 13.77
C VAL A 139 -0.71 -3.50 14.23
N ALA A 140 0.14 -2.51 13.93
CA ALA A 140 -0.17 -1.10 14.23
C ALA A 140 -0.99 -0.45 13.11
N SER A 141 -0.75 -0.84 11.86
CA SER A 141 -1.52 -0.40 10.70
C SER A 141 -1.32 -1.37 9.55
N GLU A 142 -2.31 -1.44 8.68
CA GLU A 142 -2.23 -2.09 7.38
C GLU A 142 -3.08 -1.33 6.36
N HIS A 143 -2.75 -1.47 5.08
CA HIS A 143 -3.51 -0.89 3.99
C HIS A 143 -3.29 -1.69 2.69
N VAL A 144 -4.17 -1.46 1.74
CA VAL A 144 -4.05 -1.91 0.34
C VAL A 144 -4.09 -0.68 -0.55
N LEU A 145 -3.18 -0.59 -1.50
CA LEU A 145 -3.11 0.45 -2.51
C LEU A 145 -3.35 -0.16 -3.89
N ALA A 146 -4.33 0.33 -4.60
CA ALA A 146 -4.57 0.02 -6.01
C ALA A 146 -4.25 1.26 -6.85
N THR A 147 -3.37 1.12 -7.84
CA THR A 147 -3.09 2.16 -8.84
C THR A 147 -3.84 1.83 -10.12
N VAL A 148 -4.60 2.79 -10.63
CA VAL A 148 -5.44 2.64 -11.82
C VAL A 148 -4.87 3.48 -12.94
N GLU A 149 -4.67 2.86 -14.11
CA GLU A 149 -4.07 3.53 -15.28
C GLU A 149 -4.83 4.80 -15.66
N ASN A 150 -4.10 5.90 -15.79
CA ASN A 150 -4.62 7.21 -16.19
C ASN A 150 -5.75 7.73 -15.28
N ARG A 151 -5.78 7.34 -14.01
CA ARG A 151 -6.77 7.82 -13.03
C ARG A 151 -6.13 8.25 -11.72
N GLY A 152 -5.25 7.43 -11.17
CA GLY A 152 -4.64 7.70 -9.89
C GLY A 152 -4.58 6.47 -8.98
N SER A 153 -4.60 6.69 -7.68
CA SER A 153 -4.47 5.62 -6.70
C SER A 153 -5.57 5.65 -5.64
N VAL A 154 -5.98 4.45 -5.21
CA VAL A 154 -6.96 4.22 -4.14
C VAL A 154 -6.26 3.50 -3.01
N ASN A 155 -5.99 4.21 -1.92
CA ASN A 155 -5.41 3.67 -0.70
C ASN A 155 -6.53 3.32 0.30
N VAL A 156 -6.61 2.06 0.69
CA VAL A 156 -7.63 1.53 1.60
C VAL A 156 -6.96 1.07 2.89
N PRO A 157 -6.96 1.87 3.94
CA PRO A 157 -6.46 1.48 5.26
C PRO A 157 -7.40 0.49 5.93
N SER A 158 -6.91 -0.22 6.95
CA SER A 158 -7.77 -1.04 7.81
C SER A 158 -8.92 -0.22 8.40
N PRO A 159 -10.09 -0.84 8.69
CA PRO A 159 -11.28 -0.10 9.13
C PRO A 159 -11.06 0.77 10.38
N ASP A 160 -10.22 0.32 11.31
CA ASP A 160 -9.91 1.11 12.50
C ASP A 160 -9.14 2.39 12.15
N ARG A 161 -8.14 2.28 11.27
CA ARG A 161 -7.37 3.43 10.80
C ARG A 161 -8.18 4.31 9.85
N GLY A 162 -9.02 3.70 9.02
CA GLY A 162 -9.89 4.44 8.11
C GLY A 162 -10.84 5.38 8.86
N ARG A 163 -11.41 4.94 9.98
CA ARG A 163 -12.29 5.80 10.79
C ARG A 163 -11.60 7.07 11.30
N ASP A 164 -10.30 6.99 11.61
CA ASP A 164 -9.52 8.14 12.06
C ASP A 164 -9.31 9.20 10.96
N LEU A 165 -9.47 8.81 9.69
CA LEU A 165 -9.33 9.72 8.54
C LEU A 165 -10.61 10.50 8.23
N LEU A 166 -11.77 10.07 8.75
CA LEU A 166 -13.04 10.72 8.44
C LEU A 166 -13.15 12.09 9.10
N PRO A 167 -13.36 13.16 8.31
CA PRO A 167 -13.62 14.47 8.87
C PRO A 167 -14.92 14.50 9.68
N LYS A 168 -14.97 15.33 10.71
CA LYS A 168 -16.20 15.53 11.52
C LYS A 168 -17.29 16.28 10.77
N ALA A 169 -16.92 17.06 9.76
CA ALA A 169 -17.86 17.78 8.91
C ALA A 169 -18.50 16.83 7.89
N ARG A 170 -19.71 17.16 7.45
CA ARG A 170 -20.41 16.42 6.40
C ARG A 170 -19.69 16.56 5.06
N GLY A 171 -19.48 15.44 4.36
CA GLY A 171 -18.92 15.40 3.02
C GLY A 171 -19.93 15.71 1.91
N ALA A 172 -19.43 15.83 0.69
CA ALA A 172 -20.26 15.76 -0.50
C ALA A 172 -20.73 14.33 -0.73
N LYS A 173 -21.97 14.14 -1.17
CA LYS A 173 -22.52 12.81 -1.48
C LYS A 173 -21.94 12.28 -2.78
N THR A 174 -21.61 11.00 -2.80
CA THR A 174 -21.28 10.21 -3.98
C THR A 174 -22.29 9.08 -4.17
N ALA A 175 -22.18 8.33 -5.27
CA ALA A 175 -23.01 7.16 -5.53
C ALA A 175 -22.89 6.09 -4.42
N SER A 176 -21.72 5.96 -3.79
CA SER A 176 -21.39 4.89 -2.83
C SER A 176 -21.19 5.36 -1.39
N GLY A 177 -21.25 6.71 -1.13
CA GLY A 177 -20.99 7.23 0.21
C GLY A 177 -20.81 8.74 0.27
N GLU A 178 -19.82 9.19 1.00
CA GLU A 178 -19.46 10.62 1.11
C GLU A 178 -18.00 10.83 0.73
N VAL A 179 -17.67 12.01 0.19
CA VAL A 179 -16.30 12.41 -0.16
C VAL A 179 -15.93 13.75 0.46
N TRP A 180 -14.72 13.86 0.93
CA TRP A 180 -14.09 15.08 1.43
C TRP A 180 -12.81 15.35 0.65
N ARG A 181 -12.59 16.60 0.30
CA ARG A 181 -11.39 17.06 -0.38
C ARG A 181 -10.50 17.83 0.59
N SER A 182 -9.24 17.44 0.71
CA SER A 182 -8.22 18.13 1.48
C SER A 182 -7.02 18.46 0.59
N ARG A 183 -6.44 19.66 0.76
CA ARG A 183 -5.24 20.05 0.03
C ARG A 183 -4.04 19.26 0.53
N LEU A 184 -3.19 18.80 -0.38
CA LEU A 184 -1.94 18.12 -0.02
C LEU A 184 -0.98 19.08 0.71
N PRO A 185 -0.21 18.60 1.70
CA PRO A 185 0.78 19.40 2.39
C PRO A 185 1.82 19.99 1.42
N GLY A 186 2.17 21.26 1.62
CA GLY A 186 3.17 21.95 0.80
C GLY A 186 2.67 22.48 -0.54
N VAL A 187 1.42 22.18 -0.92
CA VAL A 187 0.82 22.71 -2.16
C VAL A 187 0.38 24.16 -1.97
N ALA A 188 0.68 25.02 -2.97
CA ALA A 188 0.32 26.43 -2.95
C ALA A 188 -1.20 26.64 -2.82
N ALA A 189 -1.61 27.66 -2.06
CA ALA A 189 -3.03 27.94 -1.77
C ALA A 189 -3.86 28.22 -3.04
N ASN A 190 -3.25 28.69 -4.10
CA ASN A 190 -3.90 29.00 -5.38
C ASN A 190 -3.86 27.85 -6.40
N ALA A 191 -3.24 26.72 -6.09
CA ALA A 191 -3.26 25.55 -6.96
C ALA A 191 -4.68 24.96 -7.02
N THR A 192 -5.19 24.70 -8.22
CA THR A 192 -6.60 24.30 -8.46
C THR A 192 -6.77 22.91 -9.07
N GLY A 193 -5.75 22.34 -9.73
CA GLY A 193 -5.81 21.01 -10.33
C GLY A 193 -6.11 19.92 -9.30
N VAL A 194 -6.79 18.87 -9.73
CA VAL A 194 -7.26 17.76 -8.86
C VAL A 194 -6.12 17.00 -8.17
N GLU A 195 -4.96 16.93 -8.82
CA GLU A 195 -3.71 16.32 -8.31
C GLU A 195 -3.18 16.98 -7.02
N ASN A 196 -3.63 18.21 -6.75
CA ASN A 196 -3.21 18.96 -5.57
C ASN A 196 -4.02 18.62 -4.31
N PHE A 197 -4.90 17.62 -4.41
CA PHE A 197 -5.81 17.25 -3.33
C PHE A 197 -5.79 15.74 -3.08
N ALA A 198 -5.96 15.38 -1.81
CA ALA A 198 -6.38 14.05 -1.40
C ALA A 198 -7.90 14.04 -1.23
N PHE A 199 -8.54 12.97 -1.67
CA PHE A 199 -9.97 12.75 -1.53
C PHE A 199 -10.20 11.61 -0.54
N THR A 200 -10.69 11.92 0.65
CA THR A 200 -11.13 10.90 1.61
C THR A 200 -12.54 10.48 1.24
N MET A 201 -12.77 9.19 1.06
CA MET A 201 -14.07 8.62 0.74
C MET A 201 -14.52 7.69 1.86
N GLY A 202 -15.73 7.94 2.38
CA GLY A 202 -16.36 7.10 3.41
C GLY A 202 -17.43 6.21 2.80
N PHE A 203 -17.26 4.90 2.93
CA PHE A 203 -18.20 3.86 2.51
C PHE A 203 -18.83 3.17 3.72
N SER A 204 -19.82 2.31 3.52
CA SER A 204 -20.48 1.58 4.61
C SER A 204 -19.57 0.66 5.41
N LYS A 205 -18.52 0.09 4.77
CA LYS A 205 -17.62 -0.91 5.36
C LYS A 205 -16.14 -0.57 5.25
N ALA A 206 -15.79 0.57 4.64
CA ALA A 206 -14.42 0.97 4.41
C ALA A 206 -14.30 2.49 4.35
N VAL A 207 -13.05 2.95 4.43
CA VAL A 207 -12.64 4.31 4.07
C VAL A 207 -11.52 4.18 3.06
N ALA A 208 -11.49 5.05 2.06
CA ALA A 208 -10.37 5.14 1.14
C ALA A 208 -9.85 6.57 1.06
N GLU A 209 -8.56 6.71 0.79
CA GLU A 209 -7.93 7.95 0.38
C GLU A 209 -7.54 7.82 -1.09
N VAL A 210 -8.03 8.73 -1.92
CA VAL A 210 -7.82 8.70 -3.37
C VAL A 210 -6.97 9.89 -3.77
N HIS A 211 -5.93 9.62 -4.55
CA HIS A 211 -5.10 10.62 -5.20
C HIS A 211 -5.30 10.51 -6.71
N LEU A 212 -5.65 11.61 -7.34
CA LEU A 212 -5.87 11.68 -8.78
C LEU A 212 -4.57 12.12 -9.48
N ASP A 213 -4.29 11.52 -10.63
CA ASP A 213 -3.10 11.84 -11.41
C ASP A 213 -3.32 13.16 -12.23
N ALA A 214 -2.28 13.97 -12.32
CA ALA A 214 -2.25 15.10 -13.24
C ALA A 214 -1.87 14.61 -14.65
N LEU A 215 -2.85 14.40 -15.50
CA LEU A 215 -2.62 13.98 -16.89
C LEU A 215 -3.09 15.07 -17.84
N GLU A 216 -2.21 15.54 -18.71
CA GLU A 216 -2.55 16.58 -19.72
C GLU A 216 -3.71 16.16 -20.63
N GLU A 217 -3.90 14.85 -20.83
CA GLU A 217 -4.90 14.29 -21.75
C GLU A 217 -6.25 13.98 -21.10
N VAL A 218 -6.34 13.97 -19.74
CA VAL A 218 -7.57 13.62 -19.02
C VAL A 218 -8.10 14.84 -18.27
N PRO A 219 -9.27 15.37 -18.64
CA PRO A 219 -9.86 16.52 -17.96
C PRO A 219 -10.20 16.22 -16.48
N ASP A 220 -10.03 17.20 -15.60
CA ASP A 220 -10.40 17.13 -14.18
C ASP A 220 -11.82 16.61 -13.96
N ALA A 221 -12.77 17.02 -14.83
CA ALA A 221 -14.16 16.60 -14.73
C ALA A 221 -14.35 15.08 -14.95
N GLU A 222 -13.52 14.46 -15.81
CA GLU A 222 -13.52 13.02 -16.05
C GLU A 222 -12.94 12.27 -14.84
N LEU A 223 -11.84 12.77 -14.27
CA LEU A 223 -11.23 12.22 -13.06
C LEU A 223 -12.17 12.29 -11.85
N LEU A 224 -12.89 13.40 -11.70
CA LEU A 224 -13.93 13.55 -10.67
C LEU A 224 -15.13 12.63 -10.92
N GLY A 225 -15.51 12.40 -12.18
CA GLY A 225 -16.53 11.41 -12.56
C GLY A 225 -16.11 9.98 -12.23
N TRP A 226 -14.85 9.64 -12.45
CA TRP A 226 -14.29 8.34 -12.03
C TRP A 226 -14.32 8.18 -10.51
N LEU A 227 -13.94 9.22 -9.76
CA LEU A 227 -14.00 9.25 -8.30
C LEU A 227 -15.40 8.93 -7.77
N ASP A 228 -16.46 9.49 -8.37
CA ASP A 228 -17.85 9.22 -7.99
C ASP A 228 -18.26 7.75 -8.21
N GLY A 229 -17.63 7.09 -9.17
CA GLY A 229 -17.87 5.67 -9.52
C GLY A 229 -17.13 4.67 -8.65
N ILE A 230 -16.25 5.11 -7.72
CA ILE A 230 -15.49 4.21 -6.84
C ILE A 230 -16.42 3.63 -5.76
N ASN A 231 -16.27 2.32 -5.52
CA ASN A 231 -16.83 1.65 -4.36
C ASN A 231 -15.76 0.77 -3.70
N VAL A 232 -15.72 0.77 -2.37
CA VAL A 232 -14.73 0.00 -1.61
C VAL A 232 -15.42 -0.77 -0.48
N GLU A 233 -15.01 -2.04 -0.33
CA GLU A 233 -15.43 -2.87 0.78
C GLU A 233 -14.19 -3.49 1.46
N TRP A 234 -14.19 -3.46 2.77
CA TRP A 234 -13.28 -4.23 3.61
C TRP A 234 -14.08 -5.29 4.35
N SER A 235 -13.88 -6.55 4.01
CA SER A 235 -14.56 -7.68 4.68
C SER A 235 -13.62 -8.34 5.67
N GLY A 236 -14.14 -8.65 6.86
CA GLY A 236 -13.41 -9.42 7.86
C GLY A 236 -12.98 -10.80 7.35
N ARG A 237 -12.20 -11.48 8.18
CA ARG A 237 -11.76 -12.87 7.96
C ARG A 237 -12.94 -13.82 7.85
#